data_4d700c17c4221ecd69d84253791a6ab5
#
_entry.id   4d700c17c4221ecd69d84253791a6ab5
#
_cell.length_a   1.000
_cell.length_b   1.000
_cell.length_c   1.000
_cell.angle_alpha   90.00
_cell.angle_beta   90.00
_cell.angle_gamma   90.00
#
_symmetry.space_group_name_H-M   'P 1'
#
loop_
_entity.id
_entity.type
_entity.pdbx_description
1 polymer ?
#
loop_
_entity_poly.entity_id
_entity_poly.type
_entity_poly.pdbx_seq_one_letter_code
_entity_poly.pdbx_strand_id
1 'polypeptide(L)'
;PRALRPVVWSVMTTQPTPPSPISHPPAAPATQDATTPRRLADGPQPHRVAAAPPAPKEIATLPPLPVLHQQVPLSKRTGEPPRPWSVLVALVLFCLAAVAVTAVYARHWWLAVHSDTYSSSAHLIQWLTPDPGKWLSLTLEGVLALVLVLVAGACAVAGYQAWIGWSWARVISVTALVLTGVAVLLFDPWALVGASLALLGTVCVFLPTTTRYFQYFAAHRARLEETYRTPERIFYG
;
A
#
# COMPACT_ATOMS: atom_id res chain seq x y z
N PRO A 1 27.98 31.82 -24.38
CA PRO A 1 26.90 31.47 -23.46
C PRO A 1 25.69 30.96 -24.26
N ARG A 2 25.53 29.62 -24.31
CA ARG A 2 24.39 28.99 -24.96
C ARG A 2 23.28 28.91 -23.93
N ALA A 3 22.16 29.60 -24.18
CA ALA A 3 20.94 29.52 -23.40
C ALA A 3 20.30 28.15 -23.58
N LEU A 4 20.17 27.39 -22.48
CA LEU A 4 19.42 26.15 -22.43
C LEU A 4 17.92 26.48 -22.49
N ARG A 5 17.25 26.00 -23.51
CA ARG A 5 15.77 26.08 -23.63
C ARG A 5 15.14 25.06 -22.68
N PRO A 6 14.11 25.45 -21.92
CA PRO A 6 13.37 24.50 -21.09
C PRO A 6 12.57 23.54 -22.00
N VAL A 7 12.73 22.23 -21.77
CA VAL A 7 11.91 21.19 -22.38
C VAL A 7 10.55 21.20 -21.67
N VAL A 8 9.53 21.70 -22.37
CA VAL A 8 8.13 21.63 -21.91
C VAL A 8 7.61 20.24 -22.23
N TRP A 9 7.42 19.40 -21.22
CA TRP A 9 6.70 18.14 -21.34
C TRP A 9 5.20 18.41 -21.40
N SER A 10 4.62 18.39 -22.62
CA SER A 10 3.17 18.34 -22.78
C SER A 10 2.67 16.96 -22.35
N VAL A 11 2.13 16.87 -21.15
CA VAL A 11 1.37 15.72 -20.70
C VAL A 11 0.05 15.71 -21.47
N MET A 12 -0.05 14.83 -22.47
CA MET A 12 -1.28 14.54 -23.18
C MET A 12 -2.23 13.81 -22.22
N THR A 13 -3.08 14.55 -21.52
CA THR A 13 -4.19 14.03 -20.75
C THR A 13 -5.29 13.60 -21.71
N THR A 14 -5.26 12.34 -22.15
CA THR A 14 -6.41 11.67 -22.74
C THR A 14 -7.46 11.49 -21.65
N GLN A 15 -8.45 12.37 -21.65
CA GLN A 15 -9.62 12.27 -20.78
C GLN A 15 -10.46 11.06 -21.29
N PRO A 16 -10.71 10.03 -20.44
CA PRO A 16 -11.62 8.96 -20.85
C PRO A 16 -13.03 9.51 -20.98
N THR A 17 -13.63 9.28 -22.15
CA THR A 17 -15.03 9.61 -22.44
C THR A 17 -15.93 8.91 -21.41
N PRO A 18 -16.87 9.59 -20.75
CA PRO A 18 -17.79 8.95 -19.83
C PRO A 18 -18.68 7.95 -20.59
N PRO A 19 -18.94 6.75 -20.03
CA PRO A 19 -19.84 5.78 -20.66
C PRO A 19 -21.24 6.38 -20.79
N SER A 20 -21.84 6.21 -21.98
CA SER A 20 -23.19 6.61 -22.27
C SER A 20 -24.19 5.97 -21.30
N PRO A 21 -25.23 6.68 -20.87
CA PRO A 21 -26.25 6.11 -19.99
C PRO A 21 -26.98 4.95 -20.70
N ILE A 22 -26.96 3.79 -20.05
CA ILE A 22 -27.71 2.60 -20.48
C ILE A 22 -29.18 2.94 -20.43
N SER A 23 -29.82 3.03 -21.61
CA SER A 23 -31.26 3.19 -21.74
C SER A 23 -31.94 1.92 -21.25
N HIS A 24 -32.62 1.99 -20.12
CA HIS A 24 -33.52 0.92 -19.68
C HIS A 24 -34.73 0.87 -20.61
N PRO A 25 -35.12 -0.31 -21.10
CA PRO A 25 -36.38 -0.45 -21.81
C PRO A 25 -37.56 -0.19 -20.86
N PRO A 26 -38.65 0.44 -21.36
CA PRO A 26 -39.81 0.74 -20.52
C PRO A 26 -40.50 -0.54 -20.07
N ALA A 27 -40.86 -0.58 -18.80
CA ALA A 27 -41.65 -1.65 -18.18
C ALA A 27 -43.00 -1.76 -18.88
N ALA A 28 -43.34 -2.98 -19.31
CA ALA A 28 -44.66 -3.29 -19.87
C ALA A 28 -45.74 -3.14 -18.78
N PRO A 29 -46.91 -2.61 -19.12
CA PRO A 29 -48.01 -2.44 -18.15
C PRO A 29 -48.63 -3.80 -17.77
N ALA A 30 -48.78 -3.99 -16.48
CA ALA A 30 -49.51 -5.12 -15.93
C ALA A 30 -50.98 -5.03 -16.31
N THR A 31 -51.44 -5.93 -17.14
CA THR A 31 -52.88 -6.11 -17.42
C THR A 31 -53.49 -6.90 -16.27
N GLN A 32 -54.21 -6.20 -15.43
CA GLN A 32 -55.21 -6.79 -14.52
C GLN A 32 -56.46 -7.07 -15.34
N ASP A 33 -56.83 -8.32 -15.50
CA ASP A 33 -58.19 -8.67 -15.85
C ASP A 33 -58.82 -9.51 -14.74
N ALA A 34 -59.79 -8.86 -14.18
CA ALA A 34 -60.71 -9.39 -13.18
C ALA A 34 -61.86 -10.13 -13.87
N THR A 35 -62.46 -11.08 -13.15
CA THR A 35 -63.89 -11.46 -13.19
C THR A 35 -64.21 -12.57 -14.19
N THR A 36 -64.67 -13.71 -13.76
CA THR A 36 -66.03 -14.04 -13.31
C THR A 36 -66.21 -15.56 -13.14
N PRO A 37 -66.99 -16.05 -12.18
CA PRO A 37 -67.21 -17.49 -11.97
C PRO A 37 -68.36 -17.99 -12.86
N ARG A 38 -68.15 -19.08 -13.55
CA ARG A 38 -69.25 -19.79 -14.22
C ARG A 38 -69.20 -21.30 -13.94
N ARG A 39 -70.00 -21.68 -13.09
CA ARG A 39 -70.92 -22.82 -12.86
C ARG A 39 -70.79 -23.99 -13.86
N LEU A 40 -70.65 -25.17 -13.22
CA LEU A 40 -71.28 -26.47 -13.46
C LEU A 40 -71.55 -26.91 -14.94
N ALA A 41 -70.86 -27.97 -15.31
CA ALA A 41 -71.55 -29.06 -16.07
C ALA A 41 -70.74 -30.36 -15.76
N ASP A 42 -71.54 -31.33 -15.21
CA ASP A 42 -71.17 -32.73 -15.09
C ASP A 42 -70.85 -33.28 -16.51
N GLY A 43 -69.65 -33.79 -16.71
CA GLY A 43 -69.27 -34.56 -17.88
C GLY A 43 -68.38 -35.72 -17.43
N PRO A 44 -68.43 -36.89 -18.08
CA PRO A 44 -67.80 -38.11 -17.64
C PRO A 44 -66.28 -37.91 -17.56
N GLN A 45 -65.66 -38.32 -16.46
CA GLN A 45 -64.26 -38.22 -16.16
C GLN A 45 -63.47 -38.95 -17.25
N PRO A 46 -62.60 -38.21 -18.03
CA PRO A 46 -61.60 -38.88 -18.83
C PRO A 46 -60.49 -39.42 -17.90
N HIS A 47 -60.05 -40.58 -18.26
CA HIS A 47 -58.98 -41.35 -17.62
C HIS A 47 -57.87 -40.42 -17.10
N ARG A 48 -57.60 -40.52 -15.78
CA ARG A 48 -56.49 -39.90 -15.13
C ARG A 48 -55.19 -40.40 -15.77
N VAL A 49 -54.72 -39.71 -16.80
CA VAL A 49 -53.35 -39.89 -17.29
C VAL A 49 -52.46 -39.58 -16.10
N ALA A 50 -51.73 -40.58 -15.66
CA ALA A 50 -50.74 -40.43 -14.59
C ALA A 50 -49.90 -39.22 -14.91
N ALA A 51 -50.03 -38.15 -14.12
CA ALA A 51 -49.20 -36.95 -14.30
C ALA A 51 -47.75 -37.38 -14.25
N ALA A 52 -47.03 -37.08 -15.32
CA ALA A 52 -45.59 -37.27 -15.33
C ALA A 52 -44.97 -36.64 -14.08
N PRO A 53 -44.07 -37.32 -13.40
CA PRO A 53 -43.41 -36.76 -12.22
C PRO A 53 -42.92 -35.35 -12.53
N PRO A 54 -43.20 -34.37 -11.66
CA PRO A 54 -42.77 -33.00 -11.88
C PRO A 54 -41.27 -33.00 -12.13
N ALA A 55 -40.87 -32.42 -13.26
CA ALA A 55 -39.46 -32.26 -13.57
C ALA A 55 -38.73 -31.72 -12.33
N PRO A 56 -37.57 -32.31 -11.95
CA PRO A 56 -36.81 -31.85 -10.81
C PRO A 56 -36.68 -30.34 -10.94
N LYS A 57 -37.22 -29.59 -9.98
CA LYS A 57 -37.01 -28.15 -9.92
C LYS A 57 -35.47 -27.97 -9.88
N GLU A 58 -34.90 -27.52 -10.96
CA GLU A 58 -33.54 -26.99 -10.91
C GLU A 58 -33.60 -25.89 -9.87
N ILE A 59 -33.10 -26.25 -8.67
CA ILE A 59 -32.78 -25.24 -7.68
C ILE A 59 -31.67 -24.47 -8.35
N ALA A 60 -32.03 -23.33 -8.99
CA ALA A 60 -31.01 -22.37 -9.42
C ALA A 60 -30.21 -22.09 -8.15
N THR A 61 -29.09 -22.80 -8.00
CA THR A 61 -28.11 -22.44 -6.97
C THR A 61 -27.76 -21.01 -7.30
N LEU A 62 -28.30 -20.08 -6.49
CA LEU A 62 -27.87 -18.70 -6.52
C LEU A 62 -26.34 -18.76 -6.69
N PRO A 63 -25.79 -18.11 -7.73
CA PRO A 63 -24.34 -18.03 -7.86
C PRO A 63 -23.84 -17.66 -6.47
N PRO A 64 -22.79 -18.35 -5.93
CA PRO A 64 -22.33 -18.12 -4.57
C PRO A 64 -22.27 -16.61 -4.42
N LEU A 65 -23.08 -16.06 -3.50
CA LEU A 65 -23.16 -14.61 -3.25
C LEU A 65 -21.74 -14.12 -3.36
N PRO A 66 -21.39 -13.25 -4.31
CA PRO A 66 -20.03 -12.77 -4.43
C PRO A 66 -19.71 -12.34 -3.02
N VAL A 67 -18.81 -13.10 -2.37
CA VAL A 67 -18.43 -12.94 -0.95
C VAL A 67 -18.49 -11.47 -0.76
N LEU A 68 -19.37 -10.95 0.11
CA LEU A 68 -19.68 -9.53 0.25
C LEU A 68 -18.32 -8.85 0.31
N HIS A 69 -17.81 -8.49 -0.84
CA HIS A 69 -16.46 -8.03 -1.03
C HIS A 69 -16.52 -6.74 -0.27
N GLN A 70 -15.97 -6.78 0.92
CA GLN A 70 -15.93 -5.71 1.88
C GLN A 70 -15.77 -4.44 1.05
N GLN A 71 -16.87 -3.67 0.89
CA GLN A 71 -16.92 -2.57 -0.06
C GLN A 71 -15.82 -1.61 0.37
N VAL A 72 -14.67 -1.68 -0.32
CA VAL A 72 -13.53 -0.84 -0.03
C VAL A 72 -14.00 0.58 -0.31
N PRO A 73 -14.05 1.46 0.69
CA PRO A 73 -14.41 2.84 0.45
C PRO A 73 -13.40 3.45 -0.51
N LEU A 74 -13.84 3.79 -1.72
CA LEU A 74 -13.00 4.43 -2.72
C LEU A 74 -13.22 5.94 -2.69
N SER A 75 -12.16 6.69 -2.78
CA SER A 75 -12.22 8.14 -2.95
C SER A 75 -12.82 8.48 -4.31
N LYS A 76 -13.86 9.30 -4.36
CA LYS A 76 -14.50 9.75 -5.61
C LYS A 76 -13.53 10.49 -6.54
N ARG A 77 -12.44 11.06 -5.99
CA ARG A 77 -11.48 11.87 -6.75
C ARG A 77 -10.36 11.05 -7.37
N THR A 78 -9.86 10.04 -6.68
CA THR A 78 -8.66 9.27 -7.09
C THR A 78 -8.96 7.83 -7.46
N GLY A 79 -10.16 7.31 -7.12
CA GLY A 79 -10.47 5.89 -7.29
C GLY A 79 -9.67 4.95 -6.36
N GLU A 80 -8.81 5.49 -5.51
CA GLU A 80 -7.99 4.74 -4.56
C GLU A 80 -8.62 4.75 -3.15
N PRO A 81 -8.27 3.77 -2.30
CA PRO A 81 -8.66 3.81 -0.89
C PRO A 81 -8.15 5.09 -0.20
N PRO A 82 -8.97 5.76 0.64
CA PRO A 82 -8.55 6.98 1.32
C PRO A 82 -7.37 6.69 2.24
N ARG A 83 -6.34 7.53 2.16
CA ARG A 83 -5.13 7.41 2.97
C ARG A 83 -5.39 7.96 4.37
N PRO A 84 -5.23 7.14 5.43
CA PRO A 84 -5.39 7.61 6.78
C PRO A 84 -4.25 8.57 7.17
N TRP A 85 -4.54 9.52 8.05
CA TRP A 85 -3.55 10.46 8.55
C TRP A 85 -2.32 9.78 9.17
N SER A 86 -2.51 8.62 9.82
CA SER A 86 -1.42 7.83 10.43
C SER A 86 -0.33 7.43 9.44
N VAL A 87 -0.68 7.15 8.18
CA VAL A 87 0.28 6.82 7.12
C VAL A 87 1.13 8.02 6.74
N LEU A 88 0.50 9.21 6.63
CA LEU A 88 1.21 10.45 6.35
C LEU A 88 2.17 10.81 7.49
N VAL A 89 1.72 10.69 8.74
CA VAL A 89 2.56 10.90 9.93
C VAL A 89 3.73 9.92 9.93
N ALA A 90 3.50 8.63 9.64
CA ALA A 90 4.58 7.64 9.55
C ALA A 90 5.62 8.03 8.48
N LEU A 91 5.17 8.44 7.28
CA LEU A 91 6.06 8.91 6.21
C LEU A 91 6.93 10.07 6.68
N VAL A 92 6.31 11.10 7.27
CA VAL A 92 7.03 12.30 7.75
C VAL A 92 8.03 11.91 8.85
N LEU A 93 7.65 11.06 9.80
CA LEU A 93 8.54 10.62 10.87
C LEU A 93 9.75 9.84 10.34
N PHE A 94 9.57 8.94 9.38
CA PHE A 94 10.70 8.23 8.77
C PHE A 94 11.58 9.17 7.93
N CYS A 95 11.02 10.14 7.22
CA CYS A 95 11.82 11.16 6.53
C CYS A 95 12.64 11.99 7.53
N LEU A 96 12.05 12.41 8.63
CA LEU A 96 12.74 13.15 9.69
C LEU A 96 13.81 12.29 10.38
N ALA A 97 13.55 10.99 10.58
CA ALA A 97 14.55 10.05 11.11
C ALA A 97 15.76 9.94 10.16
N ALA A 98 15.55 9.81 8.85
CA ALA A 98 16.63 9.79 7.88
C ALA A 98 17.45 11.09 7.90
N VAL A 99 16.79 12.24 7.95
CA VAL A 99 17.45 13.56 8.06
C VAL A 99 18.24 13.67 9.37
N ALA A 100 17.67 13.23 10.50
CA ALA A 100 18.34 13.29 11.81
C ALA A 100 19.63 12.45 11.81
N VAL A 101 19.58 11.21 11.27
CA VAL A 101 20.79 10.36 11.19
C VAL A 101 21.82 10.96 10.24
N THR A 102 21.38 11.54 9.13
CA THR A 102 22.28 12.25 8.20
C THR A 102 22.95 13.46 8.88
N ALA A 103 22.22 14.21 9.70
CA ALA A 103 22.78 15.34 10.45
C ALA A 103 23.80 14.87 11.50
N VAL A 104 23.56 13.73 12.15
CA VAL A 104 24.54 13.12 13.09
C VAL A 104 25.82 12.74 12.35
N TYR A 105 25.71 12.14 11.16
CA TYR A 105 26.88 11.83 10.34
C TYR A 105 27.61 13.10 9.86
N ALA A 106 26.90 14.12 9.46
CA ALA A 106 27.50 15.40 9.06
C ALA A 106 28.27 16.04 10.24
N ARG A 107 27.73 15.94 11.48
CA ARG A 107 28.43 16.36 12.69
C ARG A 107 29.66 15.49 12.95
N HIS A 108 29.54 14.18 12.83
CA HIS A 108 30.69 13.28 12.94
C HIS A 108 31.78 13.67 11.95
N TRP A 109 31.45 13.86 10.67
CA TRP A 109 32.38 14.29 9.64
C TRP A 109 33.07 15.62 9.97
N TRP A 110 32.28 16.59 10.49
CA TRP A 110 32.83 17.87 10.94
C TRP A 110 33.89 17.70 12.05
N LEU A 111 33.63 16.85 13.02
CA LEU A 111 34.57 16.54 14.11
C LEU A 111 35.78 15.72 13.61
N ALA A 112 35.55 14.82 12.67
CA ALA A 112 36.61 13.95 12.14
C ALA A 112 37.66 14.68 11.29
N VAL A 113 37.31 15.80 10.68
CA VAL A 113 38.25 16.64 9.92
C VAL A 113 39.25 17.35 10.84
N HIS A 114 38.93 17.57 12.09
CA HIS A 114 39.79 18.24 13.06
C HIS A 114 40.53 17.20 13.90
N SER A 115 41.87 17.23 13.85
CA SER A 115 42.74 16.25 14.53
C SER A 115 42.48 16.17 16.04
N ASP A 116 42.15 17.31 16.67
CA ASP A 116 41.95 17.43 18.12
C ASP A 116 40.67 16.76 18.59
N THR A 117 39.67 16.65 17.72
CA THR A 117 38.33 16.08 18.04
C THR A 117 38.06 14.73 17.39
N TYR A 118 39.01 14.24 16.56
CA TYR A 118 38.84 12.98 15.82
C TYR A 118 38.49 11.80 16.75
N SER A 119 39.24 11.62 17.85
CA SER A 119 39.04 10.53 18.80
C SER A 119 37.68 10.54 19.48
N SER A 120 36.98 11.71 19.51
CA SER A 120 35.67 11.87 20.15
C SER A 120 34.52 11.98 19.13
N SER A 121 34.80 11.79 17.83
CA SER A 121 33.83 12.03 16.77
C SER A 121 32.69 10.99 16.70
N ALA A 122 32.97 9.73 17.06
CA ALA A 122 31.98 8.65 17.14
C ALA A 122 32.41 7.59 18.16
N HIS A 123 31.43 6.87 18.73
CA HIS A 123 31.71 5.79 19.68
C HIS A 123 32.59 4.68 19.10
N LEU A 124 32.36 4.32 17.82
CA LEU A 124 33.17 3.31 17.14
C LEU A 124 34.64 3.71 17.08
N ILE A 125 34.95 4.99 16.85
CA ILE A 125 36.32 5.52 16.82
C ILE A 125 36.88 5.57 18.22
N GLN A 126 36.10 5.94 19.24
CA GLN A 126 36.54 5.92 20.65
C GLN A 126 36.94 4.52 21.11
N TRP A 127 36.21 3.48 20.69
CA TRP A 127 36.50 2.10 21.09
C TRP A 127 37.75 1.53 20.45
N LEU A 128 38.02 1.88 19.19
CA LEU A 128 39.12 1.31 18.41
C LEU A 128 40.39 2.17 18.39
N THR A 129 40.27 3.43 18.82
CA THR A 129 41.37 4.41 18.91
C THR A 129 42.34 4.33 17.71
N PRO A 130 41.84 4.42 16.46
CA PRO A 130 42.70 4.31 15.29
C PRO A 130 43.60 5.54 15.15
N ASP A 131 44.85 5.34 14.70
CA ASP A 131 45.71 6.46 14.34
C ASP A 131 45.14 7.23 13.14
N PRO A 132 45.00 8.55 13.20
CA PRO A 132 44.51 9.37 12.09
C PRO A 132 45.35 9.19 10.83
N GLY A 133 44.67 9.06 9.67
CA GLY A 133 45.32 8.93 8.36
C GLY A 133 45.86 7.54 8.01
N LYS A 134 45.77 6.56 8.92
CA LYS A 134 46.08 5.16 8.60
C LYS A 134 44.92 4.46 7.94
N TRP A 135 45.19 3.36 7.25
CA TRP A 135 44.18 2.60 6.52
C TRP A 135 42.99 2.13 7.42
N LEU A 136 43.26 1.86 8.68
CA LEU A 136 42.23 1.47 9.64
C LEU A 136 41.22 2.60 9.86
N SER A 137 41.66 3.85 10.02
CA SER A 137 40.77 4.99 10.17
C SER A 137 39.88 5.18 8.92
N LEU A 138 40.46 5.04 7.72
CA LEU A 138 39.70 5.13 6.45
C LEU A 138 38.67 4.01 6.34
N THR A 139 39.00 2.79 6.77
CA THR A 139 38.06 1.68 6.77
C THR A 139 36.88 1.93 7.73
N LEU A 140 37.15 2.47 8.92
CA LEU A 140 36.10 2.80 9.91
C LEU A 140 35.18 3.91 9.38
N GLU A 141 35.73 4.94 8.76
CA GLU A 141 34.93 5.98 8.10
C GLU A 141 34.04 5.39 6.99
N GLY A 142 34.57 4.46 6.19
CA GLY A 142 33.82 3.73 5.19
C GLY A 142 32.66 2.91 5.80
N VAL A 143 32.90 2.27 6.94
CA VAL A 143 31.85 1.52 7.67
C VAL A 143 30.78 2.46 8.19
N LEU A 144 31.15 3.60 8.80
CA LEU A 144 30.18 4.58 9.30
C LEU A 144 29.35 5.17 8.15
N ALA A 145 29.98 5.47 7.01
CA ALA A 145 29.28 5.93 5.80
C ALA A 145 28.30 4.87 5.28
N LEU A 146 28.72 3.60 5.25
CA LEU A 146 27.85 2.49 4.85
C LEU A 146 26.63 2.35 5.79
N VAL A 147 26.85 2.42 7.10
CA VAL A 147 25.79 2.38 8.11
C VAL A 147 24.81 3.53 7.87
N LEU A 148 25.29 4.75 7.64
CA LEU A 148 24.43 5.89 7.30
C LEU A 148 23.52 5.58 6.10
N VAL A 149 24.11 5.11 4.99
CA VAL A 149 23.37 4.82 3.76
C VAL A 149 22.29 3.75 4.01
N LEU A 150 22.64 2.69 4.75
CA LEU A 150 21.69 1.63 5.09
C LEU A 150 20.55 2.13 5.98
N VAL A 151 20.86 2.94 7.00
CA VAL A 151 19.84 3.49 7.91
C VAL A 151 18.94 4.49 7.21
N ALA A 152 19.51 5.47 6.54
CA ALA A 152 18.73 6.48 5.82
C ALA A 152 17.90 5.86 4.70
N GLY A 153 18.49 4.90 3.96
CA GLY A 153 17.79 4.13 2.92
C GLY A 153 16.64 3.31 3.48
N ALA A 154 16.85 2.58 4.59
CA ALA A 154 15.81 1.80 5.23
C ALA A 154 14.65 2.69 5.74
N CYS A 155 14.94 3.84 6.34
CA CYS A 155 13.92 4.81 6.75
C CYS A 155 13.15 5.35 5.55
N ALA A 156 13.83 5.75 4.48
CA ALA A 156 13.17 6.26 3.28
C ALA A 156 12.25 5.20 2.64
N VAL A 157 12.74 3.96 2.52
CA VAL A 157 11.95 2.84 1.97
C VAL A 157 10.78 2.51 2.89
N ALA A 158 10.95 2.51 4.23
CA ALA A 158 9.87 2.26 5.18
C ALA A 158 8.73 3.28 5.02
N GLY A 159 9.06 4.57 4.96
CA GLY A 159 8.09 5.64 4.74
C GLY A 159 7.37 5.50 3.38
N TYR A 160 8.11 5.24 2.32
CA TYR A 160 7.56 5.05 0.99
C TYR A 160 6.64 3.83 0.87
N GLN A 161 7.05 2.69 1.42
CA GLN A 161 6.24 1.46 1.41
C GLN A 161 4.95 1.61 2.24
N ALA A 162 5.03 2.32 3.37
CA ALA A 162 3.85 2.66 4.15
C ALA A 162 2.88 3.54 3.34
N TRP A 163 3.39 4.51 2.59
CA TRP A 163 2.61 5.40 1.73
C TRP A 163 1.89 4.67 0.60
N ILE A 164 2.55 3.69 -0.05
CA ILE A 164 1.96 2.88 -1.13
C ILE A 164 0.98 1.82 -0.58
N GLY A 165 0.98 1.55 0.72
CA GLY A 165 0.08 0.57 1.33
C GLY A 165 0.51 -0.88 1.13
N TRP A 166 1.83 -1.16 1.09
CA TRP A 166 2.36 -2.52 1.02
C TRP A 166 2.45 -3.14 2.42
N SER A 167 2.07 -4.42 2.54
CA SER A 167 2.17 -5.17 3.81
C SER A 167 3.63 -5.29 4.32
N TRP A 168 4.60 -5.28 3.41
CA TRP A 168 6.05 -5.28 3.70
C TRP A 168 6.52 -4.05 4.47
N ALA A 169 5.74 -2.95 4.46
CA ALA A 169 6.06 -1.74 5.22
C ALA A 169 6.34 -2.03 6.70
N ARG A 170 5.67 -3.03 7.29
CA ARG A 170 5.88 -3.44 8.69
C ARG A 170 7.26 -4.05 8.91
N VAL A 171 7.67 -4.95 8.03
CA VAL A 171 8.99 -5.60 8.14
C VAL A 171 10.09 -4.55 7.97
N ILE A 172 9.96 -3.70 6.94
CA ILE A 172 10.95 -2.66 6.66
C ILE A 172 11.01 -1.62 7.77
N SER A 173 9.87 -1.26 8.40
CA SER A 173 9.86 -0.30 9.51
C SER A 173 10.57 -0.85 10.76
N VAL A 174 10.41 -2.15 11.05
CA VAL A 174 11.16 -2.81 12.14
C VAL A 174 12.65 -2.87 11.78
N THR A 175 12.99 -3.22 10.55
CA THR A 175 14.38 -3.22 10.08
C THR A 175 15.02 -1.81 10.19
N ALA A 176 14.30 -0.77 9.78
CA ALA A 176 14.75 0.61 9.91
C ALA A 176 14.98 1.00 11.39
N LEU A 177 14.09 0.58 12.29
CA LEU A 177 14.24 0.81 13.72
C LEU A 177 15.48 0.11 14.28
N VAL A 178 15.71 -1.17 13.94
CA VAL A 178 16.89 -1.92 14.38
C VAL A 178 18.18 -1.26 13.87
N LEU A 179 18.23 -0.91 12.58
CA LEU A 179 19.38 -0.23 11.98
C LEU A 179 19.64 1.13 12.62
N THR A 180 18.59 1.89 12.96
CA THR A 180 18.73 3.17 13.68
C THR A 180 19.28 2.95 15.09
N GLY A 181 18.86 1.86 15.76
CA GLY A 181 19.44 1.44 17.04
C GLY A 181 20.93 1.12 16.94
N VAL A 182 21.34 0.42 15.87
CA VAL A 182 22.78 0.18 15.60
C VAL A 182 23.52 1.50 15.37
N ALA A 183 22.91 2.45 14.66
CA ALA A 183 23.52 3.77 14.48
C ALA A 183 23.74 4.51 15.82
N VAL A 184 22.83 4.39 16.78
CA VAL A 184 22.99 4.97 18.11
C VAL A 184 24.24 4.41 18.81
N LEU A 185 24.49 3.11 18.65
CA LEU A 185 25.66 2.46 19.27
C LEU A 185 26.98 2.90 18.62
N LEU A 186 26.99 3.14 17.30
CA LEU A 186 28.21 3.39 16.55
C LEU A 186 28.59 4.88 16.50
N PHE A 187 27.60 5.77 16.39
CA PHE A 187 27.86 7.21 16.24
C PHE A 187 27.97 7.94 17.59
N ASP A 188 26.94 8.61 18.01
CA ASP A 188 26.89 9.54 19.12
C ASP A 188 25.48 9.51 19.73
N PRO A 189 25.29 9.85 20.99
CA PRO A 189 23.96 9.94 21.63
C PRO A 189 22.92 10.78 20.87
N TRP A 190 23.36 11.73 20.05
CA TRP A 190 22.45 12.48 19.17
C TRP A 190 21.68 11.62 18.17
N ALA A 191 22.19 10.43 17.84
CA ALA A 191 21.48 9.46 17.00
C ALA A 191 20.18 8.94 17.65
N LEU A 192 20.02 9.10 18.99
CA LEU A 192 18.77 8.81 19.70
C LEU A 192 17.58 9.60 19.16
N VAL A 193 17.80 10.81 18.64
CA VAL A 193 16.73 11.59 18.00
C VAL A 193 16.20 10.85 16.78
N GLY A 194 17.08 10.34 15.92
CA GLY A 194 16.70 9.54 14.76
C GLY A 194 15.99 8.23 15.16
N ALA A 195 16.50 7.54 16.19
CA ALA A 195 15.92 6.31 16.68
C ALA A 195 14.52 6.52 17.29
N SER A 196 14.31 7.59 18.05
CA SER A 196 12.99 7.92 18.62
C SER A 196 11.98 8.27 17.52
N LEU A 197 12.37 8.99 16.49
CA LEU A 197 11.53 9.29 15.35
C LEU A 197 11.17 8.01 14.55
N ALA A 198 12.15 7.12 14.32
CA ALA A 198 11.92 5.83 13.68
C ALA A 198 10.99 4.93 14.51
N LEU A 199 11.12 4.94 15.84
CA LEU A 199 10.23 4.23 16.75
C LEU A 199 8.79 4.74 16.63
N LEU A 200 8.60 6.05 16.71
CA LEU A 200 7.26 6.66 16.54
C LEU A 200 6.67 6.36 15.16
N GLY A 201 7.48 6.43 14.11
CA GLY A 201 7.08 6.05 12.75
C GLY A 201 6.64 4.59 12.67
N THR A 202 7.41 3.69 13.30
CA THR A 202 7.07 2.26 13.39
C THR A 202 5.76 2.05 14.13
N VAL A 203 5.56 2.69 15.27
CA VAL A 203 4.28 2.62 16.02
C VAL A 203 3.11 3.05 15.13
N CYS A 204 3.25 4.14 14.36
CA CYS A 204 2.22 4.59 13.43
C CYS A 204 1.88 3.55 12.35
N VAL A 205 2.85 2.78 11.86
CA VAL A 205 2.64 1.69 10.89
C VAL A 205 1.85 0.53 11.49
N PHE A 206 1.99 0.27 12.79
CA PHE A 206 1.28 -0.82 13.50
C PHE A 206 -0.10 -0.41 14.03
N LEU A 207 -0.51 0.85 13.91
CA LEU A 207 -1.84 1.30 14.31
C LEU A 207 -2.95 0.54 13.58
N PRO A 208 -4.09 0.26 14.23
CA PRO A 208 -5.21 -0.47 13.62
C PRO A 208 -5.78 0.25 12.37
N THR A 209 -5.72 1.58 12.34
CA THR A 209 -6.13 2.39 11.18
C THR A 209 -5.25 2.13 9.96
N THR A 210 -3.93 2.05 10.15
CA THR A 210 -2.95 1.73 9.11
C THR A 210 -3.06 0.27 8.67
N THR A 211 -3.37 -0.63 9.61
CA THR A 211 -3.61 -2.05 9.31
C THR A 211 -4.79 -2.23 8.36
N ARG A 212 -5.91 -1.57 8.64
CA ARG A 212 -7.10 -1.59 7.77
C ARG A 212 -6.79 -1.00 6.38
N TYR A 213 -6.02 0.07 6.34
CA TYR A 213 -5.58 0.67 5.08
C TYR A 213 -4.78 -0.31 4.21
N PHE A 214 -3.82 -1.05 4.79
CA PHE A 214 -3.06 -2.06 4.06
C PHE A 214 -3.95 -3.19 3.52
N GLN A 215 -4.94 -3.63 4.29
CA GLN A 215 -5.92 -4.62 3.86
C GLN A 215 -6.77 -4.11 2.69
N TYR A 216 -7.27 -2.87 2.77
CA TYR A 216 -8.03 -2.25 1.69
C TYR A 216 -7.21 -2.08 0.42
N PHE A 217 -5.95 -1.68 0.53
CA PHE A 217 -5.06 -1.53 -0.61
C PHE A 217 -4.71 -2.88 -1.25
N ALA A 218 -4.50 -3.92 -0.44
CA ALA A 218 -4.28 -5.27 -0.93
C ALA A 218 -5.50 -5.81 -1.68
N ALA A 219 -6.70 -5.63 -1.13
CA ALA A 219 -7.95 -6.00 -1.80
C ALA A 219 -8.20 -5.21 -3.09
N HIS A 220 -7.87 -3.92 -3.10
CA HIS A 220 -7.97 -3.08 -4.30
C HIS A 220 -7.04 -3.58 -5.42
N ARG A 221 -5.78 -3.90 -5.11
CA ARG A 221 -4.82 -4.44 -6.08
C ARG A 221 -5.27 -5.80 -6.63
N ALA A 222 -5.73 -6.70 -5.78
CA ALA A 222 -6.24 -8.00 -6.22
C ALA A 222 -7.39 -7.87 -7.23
N ARG A 223 -8.30 -6.91 -7.03
CA ARG A 223 -9.38 -6.61 -7.99
C ARG A 223 -8.86 -6.10 -9.32
N LEU A 224 -7.83 -5.23 -9.31
CA LEU A 224 -7.23 -4.73 -10.55
C LEU A 224 -6.57 -5.88 -11.32
N GLU A 225 -5.84 -6.76 -10.65
CA GLU A 225 -5.23 -7.94 -11.28
C GLU A 225 -6.27 -8.88 -11.88
N GLU A 226 -7.41 -9.08 -11.21
CA GLU A 226 -8.51 -9.89 -11.71
C GLU A 226 -9.16 -9.26 -12.97
N THR A 227 -9.30 -7.94 -12.98
CA THR A 227 -9.85 -7.19 -14.12
C THR A 227 -8.91 -7.24 -15.34
N TYR A 228 -7.60 -7.27 -15.11
CA TYR A 228 -6.58 -7.32 -16.19
C TYR A 228 -6.16 -8.74 -16.59
N ARG A 229 -6.69 -9.79 -15.93
CA ARG A 229 -6.48 -11.14 -16.43
C ARG A 229 -7.09 -11.21 -17.81
N THR A 230 -6.23 -11.40 -18.80
CA THR A 230 -6.63 -11.65 -20.21
C THR A 230 -7.62 -12.80 -20.20
N PRO A 231 -8.81 -12.65 -20.80
CA PRO A 231 -9.77 -13.74 -20.89
C PRO A 231 -9.05 -14.93 -21.50
N GLU A 232 -9.15 -16.08 -20.83
CA GLU A 232 -8.61 -17.33 -21.31
C GLU A 232 -9.05 -17.47 -22.76
N ARG A 233 -8.13 -17.68 -23.69
CA ARG A 233 -8.45 -17.80 -25.12
C ARG A 233 -9.53 -18.87 -25.26
N ILE A 234 -10.74 -18.44 -25.57
CA ILE A 234 -11.82 -19.36 -25.92
C ILE A 234 -11.40 -19.94 -27.27
N PHE A 235 -10.83 -21.14 -27.23
CA PHE A 235 -10.59 -21.91 -28.43
C PHE A 235 -11.98 -22.32 -28.94
N TYR A 236 -12.49 -21.62 -29.93
CA TYR A 236 -13.57 -22.12 -30.74
C TYR A 236 -12.99 -23.27 -31.60
N GLY A 237 -13.25 -24.52 -31.18
CA GLY A 237 -12.97 -25.72 -31.94
C GLY A 237 -13.95 -25.86 -33.12
#